data_e69215b222f98edb626107bafdf25f26
#
_entry.id   e69215b222f98edb626107bafdf25f26
#
_cell.length_a   1.000
_cell.length_b   1.000
_cell.length_c   1.000
_cell.angle_alpha   90.00
_cell.angle_beta   90.00
_cell.angle_gamma   90.00
#
_symmetry.space_group_name_H-M   'P 1'
#
loop_
_entity.id
_entity.type
_entity.pdbx_description
1 polymer ?
#
loop_
_entity_poly.entity_id
_entity_poly.type
_entity_poly.pdbx_seq_one_letter_code
_entity_poly.pdbx_strand_id
1 'polypeptide(L)'
;ARDAGLVSILFADGEDLGDPEANSGVVNVNGEWYYDSALDTVYYFNSASNPNNMLMEAGEDFTTMITQYRADASRYLDSKLDPNLPREQLKDKEGNYDYIIVRTTALVAASFLIRTQDPTSEVATSLMEEAEGNIKSLNEGGAALSWQTSRDSSKGVLRDVTYTSGQIRPVDFRGRAGGVDYDLVKLKVITGGVIGTATYSVWTKDSDGLKNH
;
A
#
# COMPACT_ATOMS: atom_id res chain seq x y z
N ALA A 1 -11.34 -35.14 -0.98
CA ALA A 1 -10.08 -35.25 -0.22
C ALA A 1 -10.42 -35.30 1.26
N ARG A 2 -9.64 -36.01 2.04
CA ARG A 2 -9.72 -36.06 3.51
C ARG A 2 -8.40 -35.60 4.09
N ASP A 3 -8.40 -35.15 5.33
CA ASP A 3 -7.25 -34.57 6.01
C ASP A 3 -6.70 -33.36 5.23
N ALA A 4 -7.63 -32.49 4.77
CA ALA A 4 -7.28 -31.31 3.98
C ALA A 4 -6.81 -30.14 4.86
N GLY A 5 -7.03 -30.22 6.17
CA GLY A 5 -6.86 -29.10 7.10
C GLY A 5 -7.94 -28.04 6.92
N LEU A 6 -7.74 -26.85 7.48
CA LEU A 6 -8.68 -25.74 7.26
C LEU A 6 -8.61 -25.29 5.80
N VAL A 7 -9.74 -25.40 5.08
CA VAL A 7 -9.85 -25.01 3.67
C VAL A 7 -10.87 -23.91 3.52
N SER A 8 -10.41 -22.75 3.09
CA SER A 8 -11.25 -21.61 2.74
C SER A 8 -11.05 -21.13 1.29
N ILE A 9 -10.07 -21.70 0.60
CA ILE A 9 -9.80 -21.44 -0.82
C ILE A 9 -9.43 -22.75 -1.52
N LEU A 10 -9.93 -22.96 -2.73
CA LEU A 10 -9.68 -24.16 -3.51
C LEU A 10 -9.35 -23.80 -4.97
N PHE A 11 -8.27 -24.39 -5.48
CA PHE A 11 -7.86 -24.28 -6.88
C PHE A 11 -7.94 -25.65 -7.56
N ALA A 12 -8.29 -25.64 -8.83
CA ALA A 12 -8.21 -26.80 -9.70
C ALA A 12 -7.38 -26.45 -10.95
N ASP A 13 -6.29 -27.17 -11.20
CA ASP A 13 -5.33 -26.92 -12.31
C ASP A 13 -4.85 -25.46 -12.35
N GLY A 14 -4.71 -24.81 -11.17
CA GLY A 14 -4.26 -23.42 -11.01
C GLY A 14 -5.36 -22.38 -11.21
N GLU A 15 -6.61 -22.77 -11.45
CA GLU A 15 -7.78 -21.88 -11.52
C GLU A 15 -8.48 -21.81 -10.15
N ASP A 16 -8.72 -20.57 -9.68
CA ASP A 16 -9.48 -20.31 -8.45
C ASP A 16 -10.96 -20.67 -8.65
N LEU A 17 -11.48 -21.53 -7.78
CA LEU A 17 -12.87 -21.99 -7.86
C LEU A 17 -13.87 -21.05 -7.16
N GLY A 18 -13.37 -19.94 -6.58
CA GLY A 18 -14.22 -18.99 -5.88
C GLY A 18 -14.68 -19.45 -4.50
N ASP A 19 -15.73 -18.82 -3.99
CA ASP A 19 -16.25 -19.09 -2.65
C ASP A 19 -16.85 -20.50 -2.51
N PRO A 20 -16.71 -21.14 -1.32
CA PRO A 20 -17.31 -22.44 -1.06
C PRO A 20 -18.84 -22.34 -0.96
N GLU A 21 -19.53 -23.41 -1.35
CA GLU A 21 -20.96 -23.55 -1.17
C GLU A 21 -21.35 -23.72 0.31
N ALA A 22 -22.62 -23.45 0.63
CA ALA A 22 -23.12 -23.49 2.00
C ALA A 22 -23.13 -24.91 2.62
N ASN A 23 -23.24 -25.94 1.79
CA ASN A 23 -23.22 -27.35 2.20
C ASN A 23 -22.98 -28.27 1.00
N SER A 24 -22.64 -29.54 1.26
CA SER A 24 -22.36 -30.53 0.21
C SER A 24 -23.56 -30.88 -0.67
N GLY A 25 -24.79 -30.63 -0.23
CA GLY A 25 -26.01 -30.97 -0.97
C GLY A 25 -26.32 -30.02 -2.13
N VAL A 26 -25.70 -28.86 -2.15
CA VAL A 26 -25.82 -27.86 -3.24
C VAL A 26 -24.67 -27.88 -4.23
N VAL A 27 -23.64 -28.68 -4.00
CA VAL A 27 -22.48 -28.85 -4.89
C VAL A 27 -22.90 -29.74 -6.07
N ASN A 28 -23.41 -29.12 -7.15
CA ASN A 28 -23.99 -29.80 -8.29
C ASN A 28 -23.67 -29.19 -9.67
N VAL A 29 -22.97 -28.07 -9.70
CA VAL A 29 -22.48 -27.41 -10.92
C VAL A 29 -20.97 -27.53 -11.00
N ASN A 30 -20.43 -27.57 -12.22
CA ASN A 30 -18.96 -27.64 -12.42
C ASN A 30 -18.25 -26.46 -11.79
N GLY A 31 -17.26 -26.76 -10.99
CA GLY A 31 -16.46 -25.75 -10.26
C GLY A 31 -16.96 -25.50 -8.83
N GLU A 32 -18.18 -25.90 -8.49
CA GLU A 32 -18.67 -25.76 -7.12
C GLU A 32 -17.97 -26.70 -6.15
N TRP A 33 -17.74 -26.19 -4.95
CA TRP A 33 -17.06 -26.94 -3.89
C TRP A 33 -17.58 -26.55 -2.50
N TYR A 34 -17.37 -27.46 -1.54
CA TYR A 34 -17.70 -27.25 -0.14
C TYR A 34 -16.69 -27.96 0.76
N TYR A 35 -16.31 -27.33 1.85
CA TYR A 35 -15.47 -27.93 2.88
C TYR A 35 -16.29 -28.25 4.12
N ASP A 36 -16.33 -29.53 4.47
CA ASP A 36 -16.91 -30.02 5.71
C ASP A 36 -15.84 -30.12 6.80
N SER A 37 -15.83 -29.16 7.70
CA SER A 37 -14.84 -29.08 8.78
C SER A 37 -15.01 -30.18 9.84
N ALA A 38 -16.22 -30.76 9.97
CA ALA A 38 -16.47 -31.85 10.92
C ALA A 38 -15.90 -33.18 10.43
N LEU A 39 -15.86 -33.36 9.11
CA LEU A 39 -15.34 -34.56 8.45
C LEU A 39 -13.95 -34.33 7.85
N ASP A 40 -13.41 -33.11 7.94
CA ASP A 40 -12.19 -32.66 7.27
C ASP A 40 -12.16 -33.12 5.80
N THR A 41 -13.23 -32.77 5.07
CA THR A 41 -13.46 -33.31 3.73
C THR A 41 -13.87 -32.20 2.77
N VAL A 42 -13.17 -32.11 1.64
CA VAL A 42 -13.56 -31.24 0.52
C VAL A 42 -14.45 -32.03 -0.44
N TYR A 43 -15.62 -31.47 -0.74
CA TYR A 43 -16.53 -31.92 -1.80
C TYR A 43 -16.32 -30.97 -3.00
N TYR A 44 -16.16 -31.54 -4.17
CA TYR A 44 -16.00 -30.79 -5.41
C TYR A 44 -16.73 -31.48 -6.53
N PHE A 45 -17.47 -30.72 -7.35
CA PHE A 45 -18.22 -31.24 -8.47
C PHE A 45 -17.56 -30.84 -9.81
N ASN A 46 -17.29 -31.84 -10.64
CA ASN A 46 -16.90 -31.66 -12.03
C ASN A 46 -17.41 -32.84 -12.86
N SER A 47 -18.38 -32.60 -13.75
CA SER A 47 -18.94 -33.62 -14.63
C SER A 47 -18.07 -33.91 -15.85
N ALA A 48 -17.14 -33.00 -16.20
CA ALA A 48 -16.30 -33.12 -17.39
C ALA A 48 -15.00 -33.89 -17.13
N SER A 49 -14.48 -33.86 -15.90
CA SER A 49 -13.20 -34.45 -15.53
C SER A 49 -13.27 -35.12 -14.16
N ASN A 50 -12.56 -36.23 -14.01
CA ASN A 50 -12.39 -36.84 -12.70
C ASN A 50 -11.40 -35.99 -11.87
N PRO A 51 -11.77 -35.50 -10.67
CA PRO A 51 -10.89 -34.71 -9.81
C PRO A 51 -9.56 -35.41 -9.49
N ASN A 52 -9.49 -36.73 -9.54
CA ASN A 52 -8.24 -37.49 -9.35
C ASN A 52 -7.20 -37.26 -10.48
N ASN A 53 -7.62 -36.71 -11.61
CA ASN A 53 -6.76 -36.39 -12.75
C ASN A 53 -6.40 -34.90 -12.83
N MET A 54 -6.83 -34.11 -11.81
CA MET A 54 -6.60 -32.68 -11.73
C MET A 54 -5.63 -32.37 -10.60
N LEU A 55 -4.86 -31.30 -10.74
CA LEU A 55 -4.07 -30.76 -9.65
C LEU A 55 -5.03 -29.96 -8.75
N MET A 56 -5.34 -30.50 -7.57
CA MET A 56 -6.17 -29.83 -6.57
C MET A 56 -5.28 -29.23 -5.50
N GLU A 57 -5.40 -27.92 -5.30
CA GLU A 57 -4.67 -27.17 -4.28
C GLU A 57 -5.67 -26.52 -3.34
N ALA A 58 -5.53 -26.79 -2.05
CA ALA A 58 -6.41 -26.28 -1.00
C ALA A 58 -5.61 -25.51 0.04
N GLY A 59 -6.19 -24.46 0.58
CA GLY A 59 -5.54 -23.65 1.58
C GLY A 59 -6.49 -22.77 2.39
N GLU A 60 -5.91 -22.03 3.31
CA GLU A 60 -6.61 -21.02 4.10
C GLU A 60 -6.51 -19.66 3.38
N ASP A 61 -7.62 -18.93 3.34
CA ASP A 61 -7.61 -17.54 2.85
C ASP A 61 -7.09 -16.58 3.93
N PHE A 62 -5.90 -16.10 3.72
CA PHE A 62 -5.25 -15.12 4.58
C PHE A 62 -5.55 -13.66 4.22
N THR A 63 -6.45 -13.38 3.26
CA THR A 63 -6.71 -12.03 2.74
C THR A 63 -7.09 -11.04 3.85
N THR A 64 -7.99 -11.44 4.76
CA THR A 64 -8.39 -10.61 5.90
C THR A 64 -7.22 -10.35 6.84
N MET A 65 -6.44 -11.37 7.15
CA MET A 65 -5.27 -11.29 8.02
C MET A 65 -4.17 -10.42 7.39
N ILE A 66 -3.89 -10.62 6.09
CA ILE A 66 -2.93 -9.79 5.34
C ILE A 66 -3.37 -8.32 5.36
N THR A 67 -4.65 -8.05 5.15
CA THR A 67 -5.21 -6.69 5.19
C THR A 67 -5.02 -6.06 6.57
N GLN A 68 -5.28 -6.81 7.64
CA GLN A 68 -5.08 -6.37 9.01
C GLN A 68 -3.59 -6.04 9.27
N TYR A 69 -2.67 -6.95 8.93
CA TYR A 69 -1.25 -6.72 9.16
C TYR A 69 -0.67 -5.59 8.31
N ARG A 70 -1.20 -5.37 7.10
CA ARG A 70 -0.82 -4.18 6.30
C ARG A 70 -1.23 -2.88 7.00
N ALA A 71 -2.44 -2.84 7.58
CA ALA A 71 -2.91 -1.69 8.34
C ALA A 71 -2.06 -1.47 9.62
N ASP A 72 -1.76 -2.53 10.34
CA ASP A 72 -0.95 -2.47 11.56
C ASP A 72 0.50 -2.07 11.25
N ALA A 73 1.07 -2.57 10.17
CA ALA A 73 2.39 -2.17 9.69
C ALA A 73 2.45 -0.68 9.30
N SER A 74 1.39 -0.16 8.65
CA SER A 74 1.29 1.27 8.36
C SER A 74 1.27 2.11 9.63
N ARG A 75 0.48 1.71 10.62
CA ARG A 75 0.44 2.39 11.94
C ARG A 75 1.77 2.30 12.67
N TYR A 76 2.44 1.14 12.61
CA TYR A 76 3.78 0.96 13.17
C TYR A 76 4.76 1.94 12.53
N LEU A 77 4.83 1.97 11.19
CA LEU A 77 5.70 2.89 10.46
C LEU A 77 5.40 4.34 10.84
N ASP A 78 4.11 4.73 10.87
CA ASP A 78 3.69 6.07 11.26
C ASP A 78 4.14 6.46 12.68
N SER A 79 4.14 5.52 13.60
CA SER A 79 4.58 5.74 14.99
C SER A 79 6.09 5.90 15.15
N LYS A 80 6.87 5.41 14.18
CA LYS A 80 8.34 5.38 14.21
C LYS A 80 9.00 6.46 13.36
N LEU A 81 8.29 7.00 12.38
CA LEU A 81 8.79 8.09 11.57
C LEU A 81 8.84 9.40 12.37
N ASP A 82 9.86 10.21 12.11
CA ASP A 82 10.00 11.54 12.71
C ASP A 82 8.70 12.35 12.48
N PRO A 83 8.09 12.90 13.54
CA PRO A 83 6.90 13.74 13.42
C PRO A 83 7.11 14.99 12.55
N ASN A 84 8.35 15.47 12.43
CA ASN A 84 8.70 16.60 11.55
C ASN A 84 8.80 16.20 10.08
N LEU A 85 8.88 14.90 9.76
CA LEU A 85 8.88 14.45 8.38
C LEU A 85 7.49 14.61 7.76
N PRO A 86 7.31 15.52 6.78
CA PRO A 86 5.99 15.77 6.19
C PRO A 86 5.46 14.55 5.46
N ARG A 87 4.31 14.03 5.89
CA ARG A 87 3.71 12.82 5.32
C ARG A 87 3.41 12.94 3.82
N GLU A 88 3.08 14.14 3.38
CA GLU A 88 2.85 14.46 1.96
C GLU A 88 4.08 14.21 1.10
N GLN A 89 5.26 14.30 1.68
CA GLN A 89 6.52 14.11 0.96
C GLN A 89 6.92 12.65 0.79
N LEU A 90 6.25 11.73 1.48
CA LEU A 90 6.44 10.29 1.31
C LEU A 90 5.85 9.75 0.00
N LYS A 91 5.17 10.63 -0.77
CA LYS A 91 4.54 10.31 -2.04
C LYS A 91 5.26 10.97 -3.21
N ASP A 92 5.24 10.30 -4.34
CA ASP A 92 5.68 10.84 -5.62
C ASP A 92 4.69 11.86 -6.22
N LYS A 93 4.97 12.33 -7.44
CA LYS A 93 4.13 13.29 -8.16
C LYS A 93 2.76 12.74 -8.56
N GLU A 94 2.66 11.45 -8.69
CA GLU A 94 1.44 10.71 -9.04
C GLU A 94 0.59 10.37 -7.80
N GLY A 95 1.10 10.67 -6.59
CA GLY A 95 0.43 10.38 -5.32
C GLY A 95 0.70 8.98 -4.77
N ASN A 96 1.59 8.20 -5.39
CA ASN A 96 2.02 6.90 -4.90
C ASN A 96 3.07 7.07 -3.81
N TYR A 97 3.05 6.19 -2.82
CA TYR A 97 4.11 6.16 -1.82
C TYR A 97 5.46 5.75 -2.44
N ASP A 98 6.52 6.40 -2.00
CA ASP A 98 7.87 6.06 -2.42
C ASP A 98 8.20 4.58 -2.13
N TYR A 99 9.02 3.97 -3.00
CA TYR A 99 9.35 2.54 -2.91
C TYR A 99 9.88 2.14 -1.54
N ILE A 100 10.71 2.96 -0.89
CA ILE A 100 11.26 2.64 0.43
C ILE A 100 10.15 2.54 1.49
N ILE A 101 9.11 3.38 1.39
CA ILE A 101 7.95 3.35 2.29
C ILE A 101 7.13 2.08 2.08
N VAL A 102 6.84 1.75 0.80
CA VAL A 102 6.10 0.53 0.44
C VAL A 102 6.86 -0.70 0.90
N ARG A 103 8.17 -0.78 0.61
CA ARG A 103 9.01 -1.90 1.02
C ARG A 103 9.05 -2.04 2.54
N THR A 104 9.29 -0.96 3.26
CA THR A 104 9.37 -1.00 4.73
C THR A 104 8.06 -1.46 5.35
N THR A 105 6.92 -0.96 4.87
CA THR A 105 5.59 -1.41 5.31
C THR A 105 5.38 -2.90 5.03
N ALA A 106 5.80 -3.37 3.85
CA ALA A 106 5.68 -4.77 3.47
C ALA A 106 6.54 -5.69 4.36
N LEU A 107 7.78 -5.29 4.69
CA LEU A 107 8.67 -6.04 5.59
C LEU A 107 8.07 -6.17 6.99
N VAL A 108 7.52 -5.08 7.55
CA VAL A 108 6.86 -5.10 8.86
C VAL A 108 5.63 -6.01 8.82
N ALA A 109 4.77 -5.89 7.80
CA ALA A 109 3.57 -6.71 7.66
C ALA A 109 3.92 -8.21 7.54
N ALA A 110 4.93 -8.55 6.74
CA ALA A 110 5.41 -9.92 6.59
C ALA A 110 5.99 -10.46 7.92
N SER A 111 6.75 -9.65 8.66
CA SER A 111 7.25 -10.03 9.98
C SER A 111 6.10 -10.32 10.95
N PHE A 112 5.06 -9.48 10.98
CA PHE A 112 3.89 -9.71 11.83
C PHE A 112 3.16 -11.00 11.44
N LEU A 113 2.94 -11.23 10.15
CA LEU A 113 2.29 -12.45 9.64
C LEU A 113 3.06 -13.72 10.03
N ILE A 114 4.38 -13.74 9.84
CA ILE A 114 5.22 -14.90 10.18
C ILE A 114 5.19 -15.17 11.68
N ARG A 115 5.27 -14.13 12.50
CA ARG A 115 5.26 -14.27 13.98
C ARG A 115 3.97 -14.81 14.56
N THR A 116 2.86 -14.76 13.83
CA THR A 116 1.62 -15.43 14.28
C THR A 116 1.72 -16.94 14.25
N GLN A 117 2.51 -17.49 13.33
CA GLN A 117 2.71 -18.93 13.22
C GLN A 117 3.97 -19.39 13.96
N ASP A 118 5.04 -18.60 13.85
CA ASP A 118 6.31 -18.86 14.54
C ASP A 118 6.84 -17.57 15.20
N PRO A 119 6.53 -17.34 16.50
CA PRO A 119 6.98 -16.16 17.26
C PRO A 119 8.51 -16.04 17.35
N THR A 120 9.21 -17.16 17.18
CA THR A 120 10.69 -17.24 17.31
C THR A 120 11.42 -17.19 15.98
N SER A 121 10.70 -17.01 14.88
CA SER A 121 11.25 -17.02 13.53
C SER A 121 12.40 -16.03 13.34
N GLU A 122 13.57 -16.54 12.96
CA GLU A 122 14.74 -15.75 12.59
C GLU A 122 14.44 -14.91 11.32
N VAL A 123 13.63 -15.45 10.40
CA VAL A 123 13.21 -14.74 9.19
C VAL A 123 12.40 -13.49 9.55
N ALA A 124 11.41 -13.64 10.44
CA ALA A 124 10.62 -12.50 10.90
C ALA A 124 11.49 -11.44 11.62
N THR A 125 12.50 -11.87 12.35
CA THR A 125 13.45 -10.97 13.03
C THR A 125 14.29 -10.22 12.00
N SER A 126 14.86 -10.90 11.01
CA SER A 126 15.65 -10.28 9.94
C SER A 126 14.85 -9.27 9.12
N LEU A 127 13.57 -9.58 8.79
CA LEU A 127 12.69 -8.65 8.09
C LEU A 127 12.43 -7.38 8.93
N MET A 128 12.24 -7.53 10.23
CA MET A 128 12.03 -6.39 11.13
C MET A 128 13.30 -5.54 11.27
N GLU A 129 14.48 -6.15 11.37
CA GLU A 129 15.77 -5.45 11.43
C GLU A 129 16.00 -4.62 10.15
N GLU A 130 15.70 -5.18 8.96
CA GLU A 130 15.78 -4.43 7.71
C GLU A 130 14.79 -3.26 7.71
N ALA A 131 13.56 -3.48 8.18
CA ALA A 131 12.56 -2.42 8.26
C ALA A 131 12.98 -1.29 9.21
N GLU A 132 13.50 -1.62 10.39
CA GLU A 132 14.01 -0.64 11.36
C GLU A 132 15.23 0.12 10.83
N GLY A 133 16.11 -0.55 10.09
CA GLY A 133 17.22 0.09 9.37
C GLY A 133 16.73 1.12 8.35
N ASN A 134 15.70 0.80 7.59
CA ASN A 134 15.08 1.72 6.63
C ASN A 134 14.43 2.93 7.35
N ILE A 135 13.69 2.68 8.45
CA ILE A 135 13.07 3.74 9.26
C ILE A 135 14.14 4.68 9.82
N LYS A 136 15.21 4.12 10.38
CA LYS A 136 16.34 4.91 10.88
C LYS A 136 16.95 5.76 9.78
N SER A 137 17.17 5.18 8.61
CA SER A 137 17.72 5.88 7.45
C SER A 137 16.82 7.03 6.97
N LEU A 138 15.49 6.84 7.03
CA LEU A 138 14.51 7.89 6.71
C LEU A 138 14.55 9.04 7.73
N ASN A 139 14.58 8.71 9.03
CA ASN A 139 14.59 9.69 10.11
C ASN A 139 15.89 10.50 10.17
N GLU A 140 17.02 9.88 9.84
CA GLU A 140 18.35 10.53 9.83
C GLU A 140 18.67 11.23 8.49
N GLY A 141 17.75 11.18 7.52
CA GLY A 141 17.97 11.75 6.19
C GLY A 141 18.98 11.00 5.33
N GLY A 142 19.35 9.78 5.72
CA GLY A 142 20.26 8.91 4.99
C GLY A 142 19.64 8.24 3.77
N ALA A 143 18.32 8.09 3.74
CA ALA A 143 17.59 7.58 2.60
C ALA A 143 17.02 8.74 1.78
N ALA A 144 17.42 8.84 0.51
CA ALA A 144 16.82 9.78 -0.42
C ALA A 144 15.51 9.23 -0.96
N LEU A 145 14.43 9.98 -0.82
CA LEU A 145 13.19 9.71 -1.53
C LEU A 145 13.38 9.96 -3.03
N SER A 146 12.64 9.27 -3.88
CA SER A 146 12.82 9.32 -5.34
C SER A 146 12.75 10.73 -5.93
N TRP A 147 11.99 11.62 -5.30
CA TRP A 147 11.88 13.02 -5.70
C TRP A 147 13.04 13.91 -5.18
N GLN A 148 13.76 13.48 -4.14
CA GLN A 148 14.91 14.22 -3.57
C GLN A 148 16.19 14.07 -4.40
N THR A 149 16.21 13.18 -5.38
CA THR A 149 17.38 12.93 -6.21
C THR A 149 17.70 14.05 -7.19
N SER A 150 16.87 15.09 -7.26
CA SER A 150 17.20 16.30 -8.02
C SER A 150 18.33 17.05 -7.34
N ARG A 151 19.48 17.14 -8.02
CA ARG A 151 20.63 17.97 -7.58
C ARG A 151 20.35 19.47 -7.65
N ASP A 152 19.21 19.87 -8.17
CA ASP A 152 18.80 21.28 -8.30
C ASP A 152 17.94 21.66 -7.11
N SER A 153 18.57 22.22 -6.08
CA SER A 153 17.92 22.69 -4.85
C SER A 153 16.94 23.86 -5.08
N SER A 154 16.90 24.42 -6.30
CA SER A 154 15.92 25.45 -6.67
C SER A 154 14.60 24.89 -7.17
N LYS A 155 14.49 23.57 -7.35
CA LYS A 155 13.27 22.92 -7.81
C LYS A 155 12.43 22.42 -6.65
N GLY A 156 11.17 22.81 -6.65
CA GLY A 156 10.16 22.22 -5.80
C GLY A 156 9.45 21.02 -6.45
N VAL A 157 8.69 20.30 -5.67
CA VAL A 157 7.84 19.19 -6.15
C VAL A 157 6.42 19.69 -6.31
N LEU A 158 5.87 19.60 -7.52
CA LEU A 158 4.46 19.87 -7.79
C LEU A 158 3.63 18.64 -7.43
N ARG A 159 2.62 18.84 -6.59
CA ARG A 159 1.67 17.80 -6.16
C ARG A 159 0.24 18.28 -6.32
N ASP A 160 -0.69 17.34 -6.40
CA ASP A 160 -2.13 17.61 -6.42
C ASP A 160 -2.53 18.69 -7.45
N VAL A 161 -1.90 18.65 -8.62
CA VAL A 161 -2.16 19.62 -9.69
C VAL A 161 -3.52 19.33 -10.31
N THR A 162 -4.52 20.14 -9.96
CA THR A 162 -5.84 20.12 -10.56
C THR A 162 -5.95 21.25 -11.57
N TYR A 163 -6.36 20.95 -12.81
CA TYR A 163 -6.58 21.96 -13.85
C TYR A 163 -7.74 21.55 -14.73
N THR A 164 -8.39 22.53 -15.36
CA THR A 164 -9.47 22.27 -16.32
C THR A 164 -8.88 21.91 -17.69
N SER A 165 -9.49 20.96 -18.39
CA SER A 165 -9.09 20.56 -19.73
C SER A 165 -9.03 21.78 -20.66
N GLY A 166 -7.95 21.88 -21.45
CA GLY A 166 -7.69 23.01 -22.35
C GLY A 166 -6.91 24.17 -21.71
N GLN A 167 -6.62 24.12 -20.42
CA GLN A 167 -5.74 25.09 -19.74
C GLN A 167 -4.30 24.60 -19.68
N ILE A 168 -3.37 25.52 -19.46
CA ILE A 168 -1.95 25.18 -19.30
C ILE A 168 -1.76 24.49 -17.95
N ARG A 169 -1.26 23.25 -17.98
CA ARG A 169 -0.89 22.53 -16.77
C ARG A 169 0.43 23.06 -16.22
N PRO A 170 0.51 23.39 -14.91
CA PRO A 170 1.79 23.64 -14.26
C PRO A 170 2.69 22.41 -14.37
N VAL A 171 3.93 22.59 -14.81
CA VAL A 171 4.89 21.49 -15.02
C VAL A 171 6.14 21.59 -14.18
N ASP A 172 6.43 22.79 -13.64
CA ASP A 172 7.63 23.05 -12.87
C ASP A 172 7.38 24.14 -11.84
N PHE A 173 8.09 24.07 -10.73
CA PHE A 173 8.12 25.08 -9.69
C PHE A 173 9.57 25.34 -9.30
N ARG A 174 9.97 26.61 -9.34
CA ARG A 174 11.33 27.05 -9.00
C ARG A 174 11.29 28.19 -8.02
N GLY A 175 12.25 28.21 -7.12
CA GLY A 175 12.42 29.27 -6.13
C GLY A 175 13.17 28.76 -4.90
N ARG A 176 13.45 29.67 -4.00
CA ARG A 176 13.98 29.33 -2.67
C ARG A 176 12.91 29.66 -1.64
N ALA A 177 12.49 28.66 -0.86
CA ALA A 177 11.83 28.92 0.40
C ALA A 177 12.86 29.42 1.41
N GLY A 178 12.54 30.50 2.11
CA GLY A 178 13.44 31.11 3.11
C GLY A 178 13.51 30.34 4.44
N GLY A 179 12.89 29.16 4.54
CA GLY A 179 12.83 28.33 5.73
C GLY A 179 13.95 27.30 5.82
N VAL A 180 14.20 26.84 7.02
CA VAL A 180 15.21 25.81 7.31
C VAL A 180 14.67 24.40 7.03
N ASP A 181 13.33 24.26 6.98
CA ASP A 181 12.61 23.01 6.77
C ASP A 181 11.72 23.04 5.52
N TYR A 182 11.03 21.93 5.27
CA TYR A 182 10.14 21.77 4.14
C TYR A 182 8.91 22.67 4.25
N ASP A 183 8.77 23.59 3.31
CA ASP A 183 7.57 24.41 3.19
C ASP A 183 6.57 23.82 2.19
N LEU A 184 5.31 23.75 2.60
CA LEU A 184 4.21 23.46 1.71
C LEU A 184 3.56 24.74 1.24
N VAL A 185 3.65 25.02 -0.04
CA VAL A 185 2.99 26.17 -0.68
C VAL A 185 1.77 25.67 -1.45
N LYS A 186 0.58 26.11 -1.05
CA LYS A 186 -0.64 25.87 -1.80
C LYS A 186 -0.99 27.11 -2.62
N LEU A 187 -1.17 26.94 -3.92
CA LEU A 187 -1.56 28.00 -4.84
C LEU A 187 -2.90 27.67 -5.47
N LYS A 188 -3.84 28.63 -5.41
CA LYS A 188 -5.14 28.51 -6.06
C LYS A 188 -5.38 29.71 -6.97
N VAL A 189 -5.60 29.48 -8.25
CA VAL A 189 -6.04 30.51 -9.17
C VAL A 189 -7.50 30.86 -8.87
N ILE A 190 -7.78 32.13 -8.58
CA ILE A 190 -9.12 32.64 -8.28
C ILE A 190 -9.79 33.10 -9.57
N THR A 191 -9.09 33.92 -10.36
CA THR A 191 -9.58 34.39 -11.64
C THR A 191 -8.53 34.07 -12.70
N GLY A 192 -8.93 33.27 -13.70
CA GLY A 192 -8.09 32.98 -14.87
C GLY A 192 -7.91 34.21 -15.75
N GLY A 193 -6.84 34.24 -16.54
CA GLY A 193 -6.59 35.35 -17.48
C GLY A 193 -5.17 35.25 -18.06
N VAL A 194 -4.84 36.23 -18.88
CA VAL A 194 -3.46 36.39 -19.37
C VAL A 194 -2.52 36.86 -18.27
N ILE A 195 -1.21 36.74 -18.50
CA ILE A 195 -0.18 37.21 -17.56
C ILE A 195 -0.44 38.67 -17.19
N GLY A 196 -0.54 38.96 -15.90
CA GLY A 196 -0.82 40.30 -15.38
C GLY A 196 -2.30 40.58 -15.07
N THR A 197 -3.25 39.71 -15.48
CA THR A 197 -4.68 39.85 -15.15
C THR A 197 -5.21 38.70 -14.28
N ALA A 198 -4.56 37.56 -14.29
CA ALA A 198 -4.92 36.45 -13.43
C ALA A 198 -4.66 36.77 -11.96
N THR A 199 -5.59 36.41 -11.08
CA THR A 199 -5.43 36.53 -9.63
C THR A 199 -5.34 35.16 -8.99
N TYR A 200 -4.51 35.06 -7.98
CA TYR A 200 -4.32 33.81 -7.24
C TYR A 200 -4.15 34.08 -5.75
N SER A 201 -4.46 33.06 -4.96
CA SER A 201 -4.17 33.06 -3.52
C SER A 201 -3.08 32.06 -3.22
N VAL A 202 -2.19 32.43 -2.32
CA VAL A 202 -1.07 31.59 -1.88
C VAL A 202 -1.21 31.35 -0.39
N TRP A 203 -1.07 30.10 0.03
CA TRP A 203 -0.96 29.71 1.43
C TRP A 203 0.37 29.05 1.65
N THR A 204 1.07 29.41 2.70
CA THR A 204 2.25 28.72 3.18
C THR A 204 1.92 27.98 4.46
N LYS A 205 2.46 26.78 4.64
CA LYS A 205 2.37 26.07 5.90
C LYS A 205 3.50 26.58 6.79
N ASP A 206 3.14 27.16 7.88
CA ASP A 206 4.03 27.54 8.98
C ASP A 206 3.77 26.61 10.17
N SER A 207 4.56 26.69 11.24
CA SER A 207 4.38 25.88 12.47
C SER A 207 2.94 25.86 13.02
N ASP A 208 2.17 26.90 12.73
CA ASP A 208 0.78 27.09 13.17
C ASP A 208 -0.28 26.70 12.10
N GLY A 209 0.12 26.07 11.01
CA GLY A 209 -0.77 25.68 9.91
C GLY A 209 -0.67 26.55 8.66
N LEU A 210 -1.64 26.38 7.73
CA LEU A 210 -1.66 27.13 6.47
C LEU A 210 -2.13 28.58 6.71
N LYS A 211 -1.27 29.55 6.39
CA LYS A 211 -1.58 30.98 6.41
C LYS A 211 -1.77 31.49 4.98
N ASN A 212 -2.78 32.34 4.78
CA ASN A 212 -3.02 33.05 3.52
C ASN A 212 -2.17 34.34 3.49
N HIS A 213 -1.48 34.54 2.38
CA HIS A 213 -0.63 35.74 2.14
C HIS A 213 -1.17 36.57 0.99
#